data_261ca03f2849218984f3d1b0e70837f0
#
_entry.id   261ca03f2849218984f3d1b0e70837f0
#
_cell.length_a   1.000
_cell.length_b   1.000
_cell.length_c   1.000
_cell.angle_alpha   90.00
_cell.angle_beta   90.00
_cell.angle_gamma   90.00
#
_symmetry.space_group_name_H-M   'P 1'
#
loop_
_entity.id
_entity.type
_entity.pdbx_description
1 polymer ?
#
loop_
_entity_poly.entity_id
_entity_poly.type
_entity_poly.pdbx_seq_one_letter_code
_entity_poly.pdbx_strand_id
1 'polypeptide(L)'
;MSDTSTKDFYTRQAKEARGPEQPGQSKQKQRRKKVLRIAVAAASSLVVLAGALAGGSYWYVNHEVGSIQRIHVAALDAKTQAAFPGGTSGSLNVLLTASGWFPRQDLPTGLIEVLHLNANRQGGAVISFPANLVVDVPGHGDMRLGETLTLGGPSLMIRTLEKLTDVRIEHYSKMDYPGLPKVVGAMGGVYVDVPYPVTSFGFHFHAGRNHITQANALAYVRQMAVSQVTRTALQENLFRAILHKIANERYFVATDWHVLNAVVHAVSVDSDLSNSQLEHLALSLGRLTSSSGVSIDVPTVGSPDAGFNQPVDLDKGLARKLWRAIRDDSVAQLVQRYPSLVTPIAPG
;
A
#
# COMPACT_ATOMS: atom_id res chain seq x y z
N MET A 1 19.10 -93.00 -33.04
CA MET A 1 19.24 -92.01 -34.11
C MET A 1 17.85 -91.48 -34.47
N SER A 2 17.29 -90.55 -33.71
CA SER A 2 16.06 -89.83 -34.14
C SER A 2 15.60 -88.77 -33.11
N ASP A 3 16.43 -87.81 -32.82
CA ASP A 3 15.96 -86.69 -31.98
C ASP A 3 16.38 -85.29 -32.49
N THR A 4 17.12 -85.19 -33.52
CA THR A 4 17.63 -83.94 -34.08
C THR A 4 16.68 -83.34 -35.13
N SER A 5 15.87 -84.17 -35.80
CA SER A 5 15.00 -83.76 -36.90
C SER A 5 13.78 -83.00 -36.44
N THR A 6 13.25 -83.29 -35.21
CA THR A 6 12.03 -82.69 -34.69
C THR A 6 12.27 -81.27 -34.11
N LYS A 7 13.45 -81.05 -33.52
CA LYS A 7 13.81 -79.69 -32.99
C LYS A 7 14.09 -78.72 -34.14
N ASP A 8 14.67 -79.15 -35.23
CA ASP A 8 14.88 -78.25 -36.37
C ASP A 8 13.60 -77.87 -37.11
N PHE A 9 12.59 -78.75 -37.10
CA PHE A 9 11.26 -78.47 -37.68
C PHE A 9 10.52 -77.42 -36.89
N TYR A 10 10.47 -77.51 -35.57
CA TYR A 10 9.79 -76.49 -34.70
C TYR A 10 10.58 -75.14 -34.68
N THR A 11 11.88 -75.15 -34.81
CA THR A 11 12.68 -73.93 -34.86
C THR A 11 12.52 -73.21 -36.21
N ARG A 12 12.28 -73.92 -37.31
CA ARG A 12 11.91 -73.33 -38.60
C ARG A 12 10.50 -72.73 -38.59
N GLN A 13 9.51 -73.45 -38.07
CA GLN A 13 8.14 -72.91 -37.95
C GLN A 13 8.08 -71.71 -37.07
N ALA A 14 8.83 -71.66 -35.98
CA ALA A 14 8.91 -70.50 -35.12
C ALA A 14 9.58 -69.27 -35.76
N LYS A 15 10.44 -69.50 -36.72
CA LYS A 15 11.12 -68.44 -37.50
C LYS A 15 10.27 -67.94 -38.67
N GLU A 16 9.42 -68.78 -39.25
CA GLU A 16 8.50 -68.41 -40.33
C GLU A 16 7.23 -67.74 -39.82
N ALA A 17 6.83 -67.99 -38.53
CA ALA A 17 5.71 -67.32 -37.86
C ALA A 17 6.05 -65.87 -37.48
N ARG A 18 7.30 -65.44 -37.51
CA ARG A 18 7.65 -64.01 -37.41
C ARG A 18 7.61 -63.45 -38.84
N GLY A 19 6.46 -62.98 -39.23
CA GLY A 19 6.27 -62.22 -40.44
C GLY A 19 7.27 -61.01 -40.49
N PRO A 20 7.61 -60.53 -41.69
CA PRO A 20 8.62 -59.50 -41.87
C PRO A 20 8.28 -58.28 -41.03
N GLU A 21 9.14 -57.93 -40.07
CA GLU A 21 9.05 -56.69 -39.37
C GLU A 21 9.05 -55.57 -40.41
N GLN A 22 7.92 -54.88 -40.52
CA GLN A 22 7.77 -53.78 -41.47
C GLN A 22 8.78 -52.66 -41.09
N PRO A 23 9.71 -52.31 -42.01
CA PRO A 23 10.80 -51.38 -41.71
C PRO A 23 10.36 -49.96 -41.32
N GLY A 24 9.05 -49.65 -41.40
CA GLY A 24 8.46 -48.38 -41.04
C GLY A 24 8.17 -48.22 -39.54
N GLN A 25 7.85 -49.30 -38.83
CA GLN A 25 7.39 -49.21 -37.42
C GLN A 25 8.55 -48.92 -36.45
N SER A 26 9.74 -49.39 -36.70
CA SER A 26 10.92 -49.12 -35.86
C SER A 26 11.40 -47.67 -35.97
N LYS A 27 11.39 -47.11 -37.18
CA LYS A 27 11.74 -45.68 -37.43
C LYS A 27 10.68 -44.73 -36.83
N GLN A 28 9.43 -45.10 -36.88
CA GLN A 28 8.33 -44.30 -36.30
C GLN A 28 8.35 -44.29 -34.75
N LYS A 29 8.65 -45.43 -34.11
CA LYS A 29 8.86 -45.53 -32.65
C LYS A 29 10.10 -44.74 -32.21
N GLN A 30 11.17 -44.73 -32.94
CA GLN A 30 12.37 -43.94 -32.65
C GLN A 30 12.10 -42.41 -32.80
N ARG A 31 11.38 -42.02 -33.85
CA ARG A 31 10.96 -40.60 -34.02
C ARG A 31 10.04 -40.12 -32.88
N ARG A 32 9.06 -40.93 -32.49
CA ARG A 32 8.17 -40.61 -31.36
C ARG A 32 8.97 -40.47 -30.05
N LYS A 33 9.94 -41.34 -29.77
CA LYS A 33 10.82 -41.26 -28.60
C LYS A 33 11.71 -40.01 -28.64
N LYS A 34 12.23 -39.60 -29.81
CA LYS A 34 13.00 -38.35 -29.95
C LYS A 34 12.13 -37.12 -29.76
N VAL A 35 10.95 -37.06 -30.36
CA VAL A 35 9.99 -35.96 -30.19
C VAL A 35 9.55 -35.86 -28.73
N LEU A 36 9.25 -36.98 -28.06
CA LEU A 36 8.90 -36.99 -26.65
C LEU A 36 10.04 -36.47 -25.75
N ARG A 37 11.29 -36.87 -26.03
CA ARG A 37 12.45 -36.37 -25.27
C ARG A 37 12.68 -34.88 -25.48
N ILE A 38 12.48 -34.36 -26.68
CA ILE A 38 12.58 -32.92 -26.98
C ILE A 38 11.43 -32.17 -26.29
N ALA A 39 10.21 -32.70 -26.33
CA ALA A 39 9.07 -32.11 -25.66
C ALA A 39 9.22 -32.07 -24.12
N VAL A 40 9.74 -33.15 -23.53
CA VAL A 40 10.04 -33.20 -22.09
C VAL A 40 11.17 -32.22 -21.70
N ALA A 41 12.23 -32.15 -22.52
CA ALA A 41 13.31 -31.20 -22.30
C ALA A 41 12.86 -29.75 -22.44
N ALA A 42 11.99 -29.43 -23.40
CA ALA A 42 11.39 -28.11 -23.56
C ALA A 42 10.47 -27.76 -22.40
N ALA A 43 9.62 -28.69 -21.94
CA ALA A 43 8.73 -28.49 -20.78
C ALA A 43 9.53 -28.29 -19.49
N SER A 44 10.58 -29.08 -19.25
CA SER A 44 11.46 -28.89 -18.09
C SER A 44 12.22 -27.56 -18.13
N SER A 45 12.68 -27.13 -19.31
CA SER A 45 13.31 -25.80 -19.47
C SER A 45 12.35 -24.65 -19.19
N LEU A 46 11.09 -24.76 -19.61
CA LEU A 46 10.04 -23.80 -19.30
C LEU A 46 9.74 -23.72 -17.79
N VAL A 47 9.68 -24.87 -17.11
CA VAL A 47 9.47 -24.93 -15.66
C VAL A 47 10.65 -24.31 -14.90
N VAL A 48 11.88 -24.59 -15.32
CA VAL A 48 13.10 -23.99 -14.73
C VAL A 48 13.12 -22.48 -14.97
N LEU A 49 12.79 -22.03 -16.18
CA LEU A 49 12.71 -20.59 -16.50
C LEU A 49 11.63 -19.90 -15.70
N ALA A 50 10.44 -20.49 -15.59
CA ALA A 50 9.35 -19.95 -14.77
C ALA A 50 9.73 -19.90 -13.27
N GLY A 51 10.41 -20.94 -12.77
CA GLY A 51 10.93 -20.97 -11.40
C GLY A 51 12.02 -19.93 -11.16
N ALA A 52 12.92 -19.71 -12.12
CA ALA A 52 13.97 -18.69 -12.04
C ALA A 52 13.38 -17.27 -12.10
N LEU A 53 12.36 -17.03 -12.95
CA LEU A 53 11.66 -15.77 -13.03
C LEU A 53 10.88 -15.48 -11.74
N ALA A 54 10.14 -16.45 -11.22
CA ALA A 54 9.41 -16.31 -9.96
C ALA A 54 10.34 -16.10 -8.77
N GLY A 55 11.43 -16.89 -8.69
CA GLY A 55 12.45 -16.74 -7.64
C GLY A 55 13.23 -15.44 -7.75
N GLY A 56 13.56 -15.01 -8.96
CA GLY A 56 14.21 -13.73 -9.21
C GLY A 56 13.32 -12.54 -8.87
N SER A 57 12.04 -12.59 -9.22
CA SER A 57 11.05 -11.56 -8.85
C SER A 57 10.86 -11.49 -7.34
N TYR A 58 10.72 -12.65 -6.67
CA TYR A 58 10.60 -12.72 -5.22
C TYR A 58 11.85 -12.16 -4.52
N TRP A 59 13.03 -12.56 -4.97
CA TRP A 59 14.31 -12.07 -4.43
C TRP A 59 14.43 -10.55 -4.61
N TYR A 60 14.09 -10.04 -5.79
CA TYR A 60 14.14 -8.61 -6.08
C TYR A 60 13.19 -7.81 -5.19
N VAL A 61 11.91 -8.21 -5.11
CA VAL A 61 10.92 -7.55 -4.26
C VAL A 61 11.40 -7.53 -2.80
N ASN A 62 11.88 -8.65 -2.31
CA ASN A 62 12.36 -8.76 -0.92
C ASN A 62 13.62 -7.91 -0.68
N HIS A 63 14.49 -7.78 -1.68
CA HIS A 63 15.67 -6.92 -1.63
C HIS A 63 15.28 -5.44 -1.59
N GLU A 64 14.41 -4.99 -2.48
CA GLU A 64 13.93 -3.60 -2.54
C GLU A 64 13.12 -3.22 -1.30
N VAL A 65 12.18 -4.06 -0.87
CA VAL A 65 11.42 -3.85 0.38
C VAL A 65 12.36 -3.81 1.59
N GLY A 66 13.44 -4.60 1.58
CA GLY A 66 14.49 -4.56 2.59
C GLY A 66 15.29 -3.25 2.63
N SER A 67 15.33 -2.48 1.54
CA SER A 67 16.03 -1.19 1.43
C SER A 67 15.22 0.00 1.96
N ILE A 68 13.93 -0.19 2.31
CA ILE A 68 13.10 0.86 2.92
C ILE A 68 13.76 1.39 4.18
N GLN A 69 13.84 2.70 4.30
CA GLN A 69 14.41 3.36 5.46
C GLN A 69 13.61 2.99 6.73
N ARG A 70 14.30 2.51 7.75
CA ARG A 70 13.71 2.15 9.04
C ARG A 70 13.92 3.27 10.05
N ILE A 71 12.86 3.59 10.81
CA ILE A 71 12.87 4.62 11.86
C ILE A 71 12.51 3.93 13.17
N HIS A 72 13.37 4.10 14.18
CA HIS A 72 13.03 3.66 15.53
C HIS A 72 11.99 4.60 16.14
N VAL A 73 10.89 4.05 16.63
CA VAL A 73 9.78 4.78 17.25
C VAL A 73 9.50 4.20 18.63
N ALA A 74 10.02 4.84 19.66
CA ALA A 74 9.96 4.33 21.03
C ALA A 74 8.53 4.10 21.57
N ALA A 75 7.52 4.79 21.02
CA ALA A 75 6.12 4.53 21.38
C ALA A 75 5.61 3.17 20.91
N LEU A 76 6.26 2.58 19.88
CA LEU A 76 5.91 1.28 19.32
C LEU A 76 6.70 0.12 19.93
N ASP A 77 7.67 0.39 20.79
CA ASP A 77 8.42 -0.66 21.47
C ASP A 77 7.48 -1.59 22.26
N ALA A 78 7.78 -2.89 22.27
CA ALA A 78 6.94 -3.91 22.87
C ALA A 78 6.54 -3.61 24.33
N LYS A 79 7.44 -3.00 25.13
CA LYS A 79 7.14 -2.59 26.52
C LYS A 79 6.10 -1.47 26.58
N THR A 80 6.19 -0.48 25.69
CA THR A 80 5.25 0.65 25.60
C THR A 80 3.90 0.17 25.11
N GLN A 81 3.90 -0.68 24.11
CA GLN A 81 2.69 -1.28 23.53
C GLN A 81 1.95 -2.19 24.54
N ALA A 82 2.67 -2.96 25.36
CA ALA A 82 2.07 -3.82 26.39
C ALA A 82 1.36 -3.03 27.50
N ALA A 83 1.76 -1.77 27.72
CA ALA A 83 1.15 -0.89 28.72
C ALA A 83 -0.15 -0.22 28.22
N PHE A 84 -0.47 -0.31 26.93
CA PHE A 84 -1.67 0.31 26.37
C PHE A 84 -2.89 -0.62 26.52
N PRO A 85 -3.93 -0.21 27.27
CA PRO A 85 -5.07 -1.09 27.56
C PRO A 85 -6.06 -1.21 26.38
N GLY A 86 -5.99 -0.30 25.39
CA GLY A 86 -6.83 -0.31 24.20
C GLY A 86 -6.50 -1.48 23.28
N GLY A 87 -7.18 -2.61 23.45
CA GLY A 87 -7.08 -3.75 22.53
C GLY A 87 -7.77 -3.43 21.21
N THR A 88 -7.10 -3.69 20.10
CA THR A 88 -7.75 -3.77 18.79
C THR A 88 -8.27 -5.20 18.59
N SER A 89 -9.44 -5.34 17.99
CA SER A 89 -10.08 -6.64 17.67
C SER A 89 -9.38 -7.42 16.56
N GLY A 90 -8.02 -7.32 16.46
CA GLY A 90 -7.22 -7.88 15.37
C GLY A 90 -7.13 -6.96 14.15
N SER A 91 -7.76 -5.77 14.17
CA SER A 91 -7.55 -4.70 13.20
C SER A 91 -6.11 -4.17 13.29
N LEU A 92 -5.67 -3.43 12.27
CA LEU A 92 -4.35 -2.82 12.22
C LEU A 92 -4.48 -1.33 11.96
N ASN A 93 -3.83 -0.50 12.78
CA ASN A 93 -3.80 0.95 12.61
C ASN A 93 -2.37 1.40 12.36
N VAL A 94 -2.17 2.11 11.26
CA VAL A 94 -0.88 2.64 10.85
C VAL A 94 -0.98 4.16 10.80
N LEU A 95 -0.16 4.87 11.59
CA LEU A 95 -0.05 6.32 11.49
C LEU A 95 0.78 6.68 10.26
N LEU A 96 0.20 7.46 9.37
CA LEU A 96 0.84 8.00 8.18
C LEU A 96 1.07 9.51 8.37
N THR A 97 2.30 9.95 8.11
CA THR A 97 2.63 11.39 8.09
C THR A 97 3.41 11.72 6.83
N ALA A 98 3.46 13.00 6.47
CA ALA A 98 4.34 13.47 5.40
C ALA A 98 5.24 14.58 5.93
N SER A 99 6.51 14.61 5.48
CA SER A 99 7.52 15.58 5.91
C SER A 99 8.39 16.07 4.74
N GLY A 100 9.30 17.03 5.03
CA GLY A 100 10.22 17.56 4.02
C GLY A 100 9.63 18.69 3.19
N TRP A 101 8.62 19.36 3.72
CA TRP A 101 7.88 20.43 3.03
C TRP A 101 8.76 21.63 2.64
N PHE A 102 9.52 22.16 3.59
CA PHE A 102 10.46 23.28 3.39
C PHE A 102 11.71 23.13 4.26
N PRO A 103 12.92 23.38 3.70
CA PRO A 103 14.18 23.29 4.46
C PRO A 103 14.33 24.34 5.56
N ARG A 104 13.46 25.35 5.64
CA ARG A 104 13.59 26.52 6.51
C ARG A 104 12.34 26.94 7.26
N GLN A 105 11.27 26.15 7.26
CA GLN A 105 10.06 26.48 8.00
C GLN A 105 9.73 25.31 8.92
N ASP A 106 9.71 25.58 10.22
CA ASP A 106 9.20 24.71 11.28
C ASP A 106 7.66 24.58 11.16
N LEU A 107 7.16 24.37 9.94
CA LEU A 107 5.75 24.15 9.74
C LEU A 107 5.42 22.72 10.14
N PRO A 108 4.40 22.53 10.96
CA PRO A 108 3.93 21.22 11.33
C PRO A 108 3.53 20.42 10.09
N THR A 109 3.65 19.10 10.17
CA THR A 109 3.23 18.22 9.07
C THR A 109 1.81 18.57 8.61
N GLY A 110 1.62 18.62 7.29
CA GLY A 110 0.29 18.88 6.72
C GLY A 110 -0.57 17.62 6.65
N LEU A 111 0.04 16.44 6.63
CA LEU A 111 -0.65 15.15 6.51
C LEU A 111 -0.48 14.36 7.81
N ILE A 112 -1.60 14.09 8.46
CA ILE A 112 -1.69 13.21 9.63
C ILE A 112 -2.88 12.29 9.40
N GLU A 113 -2.63 11.05 9.06
CA GLU A 113 -3.67 10.08 8.74
C GLU A 113 -3.46 8.79 9.54
N VAL A 114 -4.54 8.18 9.95
CA VAL A 114 -4.54 6.82 10.47
C VAL A 114 -5.21 5.91 9.46
N LEU A 115 -4.42 5.01 8.89
CA LEU A 115 -4.93 3.91 8.09
C LEU A 115 -5.43 2.83 9.03
N HIS A 116 -6.71 2.59 9.04
CA HIS A 116 -7.36 1.50 9.76
C HIS A 116 -7.66 0.36 8.79
N LEU A 117 -7.15 -0.84 9.05
CA LEU A 117 -7.44 -2.06 8.34
C LEU A 117 -8.25 -2.99 9.22
N ASN A 118 -9.40 -3.43 8.72
CA ASN A 118 -10.26 -4.38 9.44
C ASN A 118 -9.50 -5.67 9.77
N ALA A 119 -9.93 -6.38 10.82
CA ALA A 119 -9.32 -7.65 11.24
C ALA A 119 -9.27 -8.69 10.11
N ASN A 120 -10.29 -8.73 9.25
CA ASN A 120 -10.35 -9.64 8.10
C ASN A 120 -9.51 -9.16 6.89
N ARG A 121 -8.90 -7.96 6.95
CA ARG A 121 -8.14 -7.34 5.86
C ARG A 121 -8.91 -7.16 4.53
N GLN A 122 -10.25 -7.14 4.58
CA GLN A 122 -11.10 -6.96 3.40
C GLN A 122 -11.70 -5.56 3.27
N GLY A 123 -11.46 -4.70 4.25
CA GLY A 123 -11.95 -3.34 4.30
C GLY A 123 -11.12 -2.48 5.25
N GLY A 124 -11.45 -1.21 5.34
CA GLY A 124 -10.81 -0.27 6.23
C GLY A 124 -11.18 1.18 5.93
N ALA A 125 -10.49 2.08 6.60
CA ALA A 125 -10.69 3.52 6.47
C ALA A 125 -9.36 4.26 6.52
N VAL A 126 -9.29 5.39 5.83
CA VAL A 126 -8.28 6.42 6.04
C VAL A 126 -8.92 7.53 6.85
N ILE A 127 -8.40 7.78 8.06
CA ILE A 127 -8.93 8.79 8.99
C ILE A 127 -7.95 9.96 9.00
N SER A 128 -8.38 11.11 8.48
CA SER A 128 -7.57 12.32 8.37
C SER A 128 -7.76 13.23 9.59
N PHE A 129 -6.64 13.60 10.20
CA PHE A 129 -6.62 14.51 11.37
C PHE A 129 -6.11 15.88 10.94
N PRO A 130 -6.86 16.97 11.20
CA PRO A 130 -6.36 18.32 10.95
C PRO A 130 -5.10 18.60 11.80
N ALA A 131 -4.04 19.11 11.19
CA ALA A 131 -2.82 19.44 11.91
C ALA A 131 -3.01 20.58 12.94
N ASN A 132 -4.00 21.44 12.75
CA ASN A 132 -4.40 22.52 13.67
C ASN A 132 -5.44 22.10 14.72
N LEU A 133 -5.80 20.80 14.79
CA LEU A 133 -6.67 20.26 15.83
C LEU A 133 -6.02 20.45 17.20
N VAL A 134 -6.75 21.12 18.13
CA VAL A 134 -6.30 21.29 19.52
C VAL A 134 -6.54 19.99 20.29
N VAL A 135 -5.48 19.48 20.91
CA VAL A 135 -5.47 18.21 21.65
C VAL A 135 -4.62 18.33 22.91
N ASP A 136 -4.98 17.56 23.93
CA ASP A 136 -4.20 17.44 25.16
C ASP A 136 -2.98 16.53 24.91
N VAL A 137 -1.81 17.14 24.76
CA VAL A 137 -0.55 16.47 24.47
C VAL A 137 0.12 16.01 25.77
N PRO A 138 0.46 14.73 25.91
CA PRO A 138 1.10 14.19 27.12
C PRO A 138 2.34 14.97 27.53
N GLY A 139 2.29 15.59 28.74
CA GLY A 139 3.40 16.36 29.30
C GLY A 139 3.50 17.81 28.79
N HIS A 140 2.61 18.26 27.89
CA HIS A 140 2.70 19.59 27.26
C HIS A 140 1.37 20.38 27.29
N GLY A 141 0.26 19.77 27.74
CA GLY A 141 -1.06 20.42 27.75
C GLY A 141 -1.67 20.58 26.36
N ASP A 142 -2.61 21.53 26.23
CA ASP A 142 -3.33 21.75 24.97
C ASP A 142 -2.45 22.41 23.92
N MET A 143 -2.27 21.72 22.79
CA MET A 143 -1.46 22.15 21.65
C MET A 143 -2.10 21.69 20.34
N ARG A 144 -1.61 22.21 19.22
CA ARG A 144 -2.00 21.70 17.91
C ARG A 144 -1.35 20.34 17.65
N LEU A 145 -2.14 19.41 17.12
CA LEU A 145 -1.68 18.04 16.86
C LEU A 145 -0.40 18.01 15.99
N GLY A 146 -0.34 18.85 14.94
CA GLY A 146 0.82 18.90 14.05
C GLY A 146 2.14 19.30 14.72
N GLU A 147 2.06 20.07 15.83
CA GLU A 147 3.25 20.50 16.58
C GLU A 147 3.93 19.33 17.34
N THR A 148 3.18 18.28 17.64
CA THR A 148 3.71 17.10 18.35
C THR A 148 4.84 16.43 17.60
N LEU A 149 4.79 16.43 16.25
CA LEU A 149 5.84 15.81 15.42
C LEU A 149 7.17 16.58 15.52
N THR A 150 7.10 17.90 15.59
CA THR A 150 8.30 18.76 15.76
C THR A 150 8.84 18.67 17.19
N LEU A 151 7.95 18.59 18.20
CA LEU A 151 8.31 18.63 19.60
C LEU A 151 8.90 17.32 20.13
N GLY A 152 8.27 16.20 19.81
CA GLY A 152 8.66 14.87 20.33
C GLY A 152 8.60 13.74 19.29
N GLY A 153 8.59 14.11 18.00
CA GLY A 153 8.63 13.16 16.90
C GLY A 153 7.41 12.25 16.84
N PRO A 154 7.51 11.17 16.04
CA PRO A 154 6.41 10.22 15.88
C PRO A 154 5.94 9.61 17.20
N SER A 155 6.83 9.41 18.15
CA SER A 155 6.47 8.84 19.46
C SER A 155 5.52 9.71 20.26
N LEU A 156 5.70 11.04 20.25
CA LEU A 156 4.78 11.95 20.94
C LEU A 156 3.44 12.01 20.21
N MET A 157 3.44 12.07 18.88
CA MET A 157 2.22 12.09 18.08
C MET A 157 1.39 10.80 18.30
N ILE A 158 2.02 9.63 18.28
CA ILE A 158 1.35 8.35 18.56
C ILE A 158 0.70 8.38 19.93
N ARG A 159 1.44 8.71 20.99
CA ARG A 159 0.88 8.79 22.35
C ARG A 159 -0.26 9.79 22.46
N THR A 160 -0.18 10.90 21.74
CA THR A 160 -1.24 11.91 21.72
C THR A 160 -2.50 11.39 21.05
N LEU A 161 -2.36 10.74 19.89
CA LEU A 161 -3.49 10.14 19.17
C LEU A 161 -4.11 8.98 19.94
N GLU A 162 -3.31 8.10 20.53
CA GLU A 162 -3.79 6.99 21.38
C GLU A 162 -4.56 7.54 22.61
N LYS A 163 -4.03 8.58 23.28
CA LYS A 163 -4.72 9.25 24.38
C LYS A 163 -6.05 9.86 23.93
N LEU A 164 -6.08 10.51 22.78
CA LEU A 164 -7.26 11.15 22.23
C LEU A 164 -8.36 10.17 21.84
N THR A 165 -7.97 9.07 21.22
CA THR A 165 -8.89 8.16 20.52
C THR A 165 -9.19 6.88 21.27
N ASP A 166 -8.34 6.53 22.22
CA ASP A 166 -8.30 5.19 22.85
C ASP A 166 -8.18 4.07 21.79
N VAL A 167 -7.54 4.36 20.66
CA VAL A 167 -7.24 3.44 19.57
C VAL A 167 -5.75 3.21 19.54
N ARG A 168 -5.33 1.94 19.59
CA ARG A 168 -3.92 1.57 19.48
C ARG A 168 -3.41 1.83 18.06
N ILE A 169 -2.18 2.33 17.97
CA ILE A 169 -1.44 2.50 16.73
C ILE A 169 -0.29 1.51 16.74
N GLU A 170 -0.29 0.55 15.81
CA GLU A 170 0.66 -0.54 15.77
C GLU A 170 1.90 -0.21 14.95
N HIS A 171 1.77 0.65 13.93
CA HIS A 171 2.87 0.99 13.03
C HIS A 171 2.87 2.47 12.65
N TYR A 172 4.04 2.91 12.16
CA TYR A 172 4.25 4.26 11.68
C TYR A 172 4.90 4.25 10.30
N SER A 173 4.41 5.13 9.43
CA SER A 173 5.03 5.38 8.13
C SER A 173 5.11 6.88 7.86
N LYS A 174 6.22 7.29 7.27
CA LYS A 174 6.48 8.67 6.88
C LYS A 174 6.76 8.74 5.38
N MET A 175 6.04 9.58 4.67
CA MET A 175 6.34 9.93 3.28
C MET A 175 7.16 11.22 3.23
N ASP A 176 8.20 11.23 2.42
CA ASP A 176 8.99 12.42 2.13
C ASP A 176 8.48 13.11 0.86
N TYR A 177 8.02 14.36 1.00
CA TYR A 177 7.52 15.14 -0.15
C TYR A 177 8.52 15.25 -1.32
N PRO A 178 9.84 15.36 -1.11
CA PRO A 178 10.82 15.31 -2.21
C PRO A 178 10.77 14.04 -3.05
N GLY A 179 10.36 12.92 -2.47
CA GLY A 179 10.19 11.64 -3.17
C GLY A 179 8.90 11.56 -4.02
N LEU A 180 7.88 12.33 -3.66
CA LEU A 180 6.55 12.30 -4.29
C LEU A 180 6.57 12.43 -5.82
N PRO A 181 7.36 13.35 -6.44
CA PRO A 181 7.45 13.44 -7.89
C PRO A 181 7.91 12.15 -8.57
N LYS A 182 8.85 11.44 -7.96
CA LYS A 182 9.34 10.16 -8.49
C LYS A 182 8.26 9.08 -8.44
N VAL A 183 7.50 9.01 -7.35
CA VAL A 183 6.37 8.09 -7.21
C VAL A 183 5.30 8.39 -8.27
N VAL A 184 4.87 9.65 -8.37
CA VAL A 184 3.87 10.07 -9.37
C VAL A 184 4.38 9.83 -10.79
N GLY A 185 5.64 10.11 -11.07
CA GLY A 185 6.26 9.89 -12.38
C GLY A 185 6.35 8.42 -12.76
N ALA A 186 6.77 7.56 -11.83
CA ALA A 186 6.85 6.11 -12.05
C ALA A 186 5.48 5.49 -12.37
N MET A 187 4.41 6.08 -11.82
CA MET A 187 3.02 5.67 -12.09
C MET A 187 2.47 6.25 -13.41
N GLY A 188 3.25 7.04 -14.17
CA GLY A 188 2.74 7.75 -15.36
C GLY A 188 1.80 8.91 -15.04
N GLY A 189 1.83 9.44 -13.83
CA GLY A 189 0.94 10.49 -13.34
C GLY A 189 -0.34 9.97 -12.72
N VAL A 190 -1.06 10.85 -12.03
CA VAL A 190 -2.38 10.59 -11.44
C VAL A 190 -3.35 11.72 -11.77
N TYR A 191 -4.64 11.45 -11.73
CA TYR A 191 -5.66 12.47 -11.91
C TYR A 191 -6.24 12.88 -10.58
N VAL A 192 -6.46 14.19 -10.43
CA VAL A 192 -7.10 14.79 -9.24
C VAL A 192 -8.14 15.82 -9.67
N ASP A 193 -9.18 16.00 -8.88
CA ASP A 193 -10.13 17.07 -9.08
C ASP A 193 -9.79 18.27 -8.18
N VAL A 194 -9.67 19.44 -8.80
CA VAL A 194 -9.36 20.71 -8.14
C VAL A 194 -10.64 21.53 -8.03
N PRO A 195 -11.04 22.00 -6.84
CA PRO A 195 -12.33 22.68 -6.68
C PRO A 195 -12.40 24.06 -7.35
N TYR A 196 -11.26 24.73 -7.50
CA TYR A 196 -11.15 26.05 -8.14
C TYR A 196 -9.77 26.22 -8.79
N PRO A 197 -9.63 27.13 -9.79
CA PRO A 197 -8.36 27.32 -10.46
C PRO A 197 -7.26 27.80 -9.50
N VAL A 198 -6.08 27.21 -9.55
CA VAL A 198 -4.94 27.57 -8.72
C VAL A 198 -3.67 27.65 -9.58
N THR A 199 -2.85 28.67 -9.31
CA THR A 199 -1.50 28.78 -9.88
C THR A 199 -0.47 28.62 -8.76
N SER A 200 0.48 27.70 -8.95
CA SER A 200 1.51 27.41 -7.98
C SER A 200 2.84 27.09 -8.67
N PHE A 201 3.92 27.78 -8.29
CA PHE A 201 5.27 27.59 -8.84
C PHE A 201 5.32 27.53 -10.39
N GLY A 202 4.54 28.39 -11.06
CA GLY A 202 4.49 28.47 -12.53
C GLY A 202 3.58 27.41 -13.20
N PHE A 203 2.95 26.54 -12.42
CA PHE A 203 1.96 25.59 -12.94
C PHE A 203 0.54 26.10 -12.71
N HIS A 204 -0.33 25.90 -13.71
CA HIS A 204 -1.74 26.25 -13.65
C HIS A 204 -2.57 24.97 -13.51
N PHE A 205 -3.38 24.91 -12.45
CA PHE A 205 -4.35 23.85 -12.20
C PHE A 205 -5.75 24.42 -12.41
N HIS A 206 -6.52 23.78 -13.29
CA HIS A 206 -7.88 24.20 -13.62
C HIS A 206 -8.89 23.68 -12.59
N ALA A 207 -10.04 24.30 -12.49
CA ALA A 207 -11.16 23.68 -11.79
C ALA A 207 -11.56 22.37 -12.49
N GLY A 208 -11.84 21.31 -11.71
CA GLY A 208 -12.11 19.98 -12.21
C GLY A 208 -10.85 19.13 -12.38
N ARG A 209 -10.90 18.19 -13.30
CA ARG A 209 -9.90 17.12 -13.45
C ARG A 209 -8.56 17.64 -13.99
N ASN A 210 -7.48 17.40 -13.25
CA ASN A 210 -6.11 17.75 -13.61
C ASN A 210 -5.21 16.51 -13.61
N HIS A 211 -4.28 16.45 -14.58
CA HIS A 211 -3.25 15.43 -14.62
C HIS A 211 -2.02 15.89 -13.84
N ILE A 212 -1.77 15.23 -12.71
CA ILE A 212 -0.57 15.47 -11.91
C ILE A 212 0.52 14.53 -12.38
N THR A 213 1.63 15.11 -12.78
CA THR A 213 2.81 14.43 -13.33
C THR A 213 4.01 14.61 -12.39
N GLN A 214 5.12 13.97 -12.70
CA GLN A 214 6.38 14.20 -11.98
C GLN A 214 6.75 15.69 -11.91
N ALA A 215 6.51 16.45 -12.99
CA ALA A 215 6.92 17.85 -13.10
C ALA A 215 6.12 18.77 -12.16
N ASN A 216 4.82 18.54 -12.00
CA ASN A 216 3.92 19.45 -11.28
C ASN A 216 3.46 18.93 -9.91
N ALA A 217 3.82 17.70 -9.52
CA ALA A 217 3.38 17.10 -8.26
C ALA A 217 3.74 17.93 -7.04
N LEU A 218 4.99 18.43 -6.95
CA LEU A 218 5.39 19.30 -5.83
C LEU A 218 4.69 20.66 -5.87
N ALA A 219 4.48 21.24 -7.04
CA ALA A 219 3.74 22.49 -7.17
C ALA A 219 2.29 22.32 -6.71
N TYR A 220 1.68 21.18 -7.03
CA TYR A 220 0.32 20.86 -6.60
C TYR A 220 0.19 20.78 -5.08
N VAL A 221 1.07 20.07 -4.39
CA VAL A 221 0.99 19.92 -2.92
C VAL A 221 1.52 21.14 -2.16
N ARG A 222 2.38 21.96 -2.77
CA ARG A 222 3.02 23.14 -2.15
C ARG A 222 2.28 24.45 -2.36
N GLN A 223 1.03 24.46 -2.72
CA GLN A 223 0.27 25.66 -3.03
C GLN A 223 0.27 26.66 -1.87
N MET A 224 1.01 27.75 -2.02
CA MET A 224 1.17 28.77 -0.97
C MET A 224 0.07 29.83 -0.99
N ALA A 225 -0.61 29.99 -2.13
CA ALA A 225 -1.63 31.03 -2.32
C ALA A 225 -3.02 30.65 -1.79
N VAL A 226 -3.20 29.42 -1.30
CA VAL A 226 -4.46 28.92 -0.79
C VAL A 226 -4.45 28.81 0.73
N SER A 227 -5.63 28.76 1.34
CA SER A 227 -5.73 28.51 2.78
C SER A 227 -5.10 27.17 3.17
N GLN A 228 -4.74 27.00 4.43
CA GLN A 228 -4.16 25.73 4.90
C GLN A 228 -5.14 24.57 4.76
N VAL A 229 -6.43 24.81 5.04
CA VAL A 229 -7.48 23.79 4.88
C VAL A 229 -7.53 23.29 3.44
N THR A 230 -7.54 24.22 2.48
CA THR A 230 -7.50 23.86 1.06
C THR A 230 -6.23 23.09 0.71
N ARG A 231 -5.07 23.50 1.26
CA ARG A 231 -3.81 22.82 1.01
C ARG A 231 -3.82 21.40 1.54
N THR A 232 -4.30 21.18 2.75
CA THR A 232 -4.45 19.84 3.33
C THR A 232 -5.38 18.98 2.47
N ALA A 233 -6.53 19.53 2.07
CA ALA A 233 -7.46 18.82 1.20
C ALA A 233 -6.84 18.43 -0.16
N LEU A 234 -6.03 19.31 -0.75
CA LEU A 234 -5.33 19.01 -2.01
C LEU A 234 -4.24 17.93 -1.82
N GLN A 235 -3.53 17.94 -0.69
CA GLN A 235 -2.55 16.91 -0.35
C GLN A 235 -3.22 15.55 -0.17
N GLU A 236 -4.30 15.51 0.59
CA GLU A 236 -5.11 14.30 0.79
C GLU A 236 -5.67 13.79 -0.53
N ASN A 237 -6.17 14.69 -1.39
CA ASN A 237 -6.70 14.33 -2.70
C ASN A 237 -5.64 13.65 -3.57
N LEU A 238 -4.41 14.20 -3.62
CA LEU A 238 -3.30 13.58 -4.34
C LEU A 238 -2.92 12.22 -3.73
N PHE A 239 -2.84 12.13 -2.41
CA PHE A 239 -2.53 10.87 -1.73
C PHE A 239 -3.58 9.80 -2.00
N ARG A 240 -4.87 10.15 -1.92
CA ARG A 240 -5.98 9.27 -2.29
C ARG A 240 -5.90 8.83 -3.76
N ALA A 241 -5.59 9.75 -4.68
CA ALA A 241 -5.44 9.43 -6.10
C ALA A 241 -4.28 8.45 -6.35
N ILE A 242 -3.16 8.60 -5.63
CA ILE A 242 -2.03 7.66 -5.67
C ILE A 242 -2.47 6.28 -5.17
N LEU A 243 -3.09 6.21 -3.99
CA LEU A 243 -3.58 4.95 -3.42
C LEU A 243 -4.59 4.28 -4.35
N HIS A 244 -5.54 5.04 -4.90
CA HIS A 244 -6.55 4.54 -5.83
C HIS A 244 -5.91 3.97 -7.11
N LYS A 245 -4.91 4.67 -7.66
CA LYS A 245 -4.19 4.19 -8.83
C LYS A 245 -3.43 2.89 -8.56
N ILE A 246 -2.70 2.83 -7.44
CA ILE A 246 -2.01 1.61 -6.98
C ILE A 246 -2.98 0.41 -6.93
N ALA A 247 -4.20 0.64 -6.46
CA ALA A 247 -5.16 -0.44 -6.28
C ALA A 247 -5.88 -0.88 -7.54
N ASN A 248 -6.28 0.08 -8.38
CA ASN A 248 -7.13 -0.23 -9.55
C ASN A 248 -6.35 -0.72 -10.76
N GLU A 249 -5.17 -0.19 -11.00
CA GLU A 249 -4.39 -0.55 -12.18
C GLU A 249 -3.55 -1.81 -11.97
N ARG A 250 -3.75 -2.52 -10.82
CA ARG A 250 -2.92 -3.68 -10.46
C ARG A 250 -1.42 -3.41 -10.64
N TYR A 251 -1.00 -2.16 -10.44
CA TYR A 251 0.42 -1.82 -10.27
C TYR A 251 0.93 -2.49 -9.00
N PHE A 252 0.67 -3.80 -8.97
CA PHE A 252 1.22 -4.57 -7.90
C PHE A 252 2.71 -4.53 -8.08
N VAL A 253 3.36 -4.13 -7.05
CA VAL A 253 4.78 -4.10 -6.74
C VAL A 253 5.61 -5.23 -7.42
N ALA A 254 4.97 -6.32 -7.82
CA ALA A 254 5.59 -7.43 -8.52
C ALA A 254 5.73 -7.25 -10.04
N THR A 255 5.09 -6.26 -10.67
CA THR A 255 5.11 -6.10 -12.13
C THR A 255 5.72 -4.80 -12.62
N ASP A 256 5.83 -3.77 -11.76
CA ASP A 256 6.48 -2.50 -12.13
C ASP A 256 7.54 -2.09 -11.10
N TRP A 257 8.78 -2.46 -11.36
CA TRP A 257 9.97 -2.16 -10.55
C TRP A 257 10.20 -0.66 -10.36
N HIS A 258 9.81 0.16 -11.32
CA HIS A 258 9.99 1.61 -11.23
C HIS A 258 9.10 2.20 -10.15
N VAL A 259 7.85 1.73 -10.04
CA VAL A 259 6.91 2.16 -8.98
C VAL A 259 7.40 1.67 -7.62
N LEU A 260 7.77 0.40 -7.50
CA LEU A 260 8.30 -0.15 -6.25
C LEU A 260 9.52 0.63 -5.77
N ASN A 261 10.51 0.80 -6.64
CA ASN A 261 11.74 1.51 -6.31
C ASN A 261 11.44 2.97 -5.91
N ALA A 262 10.54 3.66 -6.63
CA ALA A 262 10.18 5.03 -6.29
C ALA A 262 9.50 5.13 -4.92
N VAL A 263 8.60 4.21 -4.58
CA VAL A 263 7.89 4.16 -3.29
C VAL A 263 8.87 3.86 -2.15
N VAL A 264 9.72 2.84 -2.31
CA VAL A 264 10.73 2.43 -1.31
C VAL A 264 11.65 3.58 -0.91
N HIS A 265 12.01 4.44 -1.87
CA HIS A 265 12.88 5.60 -1.62
C HIS A 265 12.14 6.86 -1.17
N ALA A 266 10.80 6.87 -1.25
CA ALA A 266 9.98 8.00 -0.81
C ALA A 266 9.34 7.77 0.57
N VAL A 267 9.39 6.55 1.09
CA VAL A 267 8.71 6.16 2.32
C VAL A 267 9.72 5.62 3.34
N SER A 268 9.52 5.99 4.58
CA SER A 268 10.21 5.38 5.73
C SER A 268 9.17 4.74 6.63
N VAL A 269 9.50 3.62 7.27
CA VAL A 269 8.59 2.89 8.16
C VAL A 269 9.25 2.64 9.52
N ASP A 270 8.45 2.31 10.53
CA ASP A 270 9.01 1.93 11.82
C ASP A 270 9.87 0.67 11.73
N SER A 271 10.80 0.51 12.68
CA SER A 271 11.75 -0.60 12.72
C SER A 271 11.09 -1.96 12.99
N ASP A 272 9.90 -1.96 13.59
CA ASP A 272 9.22 -3.18 14.02
C ASP A 272 8.33 -3.76 12.90
N LEU A 273 8.07 -2.99 11.85
CA LEU A 273 7.33 -3.43 10.68
C LEU A 273 8.23 -4.29 9.77
N SER A 274 8.12 -5.60 9.86
CA SER A 274 8.91 -6.55 9.06
C SER A 274 8.58 -6.47 7.56
N ASN A 275 9.48 -7.00 6.70
CA ASN A 275 9.24 -7.05 5.25
C ASN A 275 7.98 -7.83 4.90
N SER A 276 7.72 -8.95 5.56
CA SER A 276 6.50 -9.74 5.33
C SER A 276 5.23 -8.98 5.73
N GLN A 277 5.26 -8.22 6.81
CA GLN A 277 4.13 -7.36 7.20
C GLN A 277 3.92 -6.23 6.19
N LEU A 278 4.99 -5.62 5.66
CA LEU A 278 4.89 -4.63 4.57
C LEU A 278 4.26 -5.20 3.31
N GLU A 279 4.65 -6.40 2.91
CA GLU A 279 4.04 -7.11 1.77
C GLU A 279 2.54 -7.36 2.02
N HIS A 280 2.18 -7.84 3.21
CA HIS A 280 0.78 -8.05 3.59
C HIS A 280 -0.01 -6.74 3.65
N LEU A 281 0.61 -5.66 4.13
CA LEU A 281 0.02 -4.32 4.17
C LEU A 281 -0.25 -3.81 2.75
N ALA A 282 0.73 -3.92 1.85
CA ALA A 282 0.60 -3.52 0.45
C ALA A 282 -0.53 -4.31 -0.26
N LEU A 283 -0.62 -5.63 -0.02
CA LEU A 283 -1.70 -6.47 -0.53
C LEU A 283 -3.08 -6.05 0.00
N SER A 284 -3.13 -5.65 1.27
CA SER A 284 -4.38 -5.20 1.91
C SER A 284 -4.81 -3.84 1.39
N LEU A 285 -3.88 -2.91 1.16
CA LEU A 285 -4.14 -1.60 0.55
C LEU A 285 -4.76 -1.75 -0.85
N GLY A 286 -4.25 -2.68 -1.66
CA GLY A 286 -4.82 -2.97 -2.97
C GLY A 286 -6.29 -3.43 -2.93
N ARG A 287 -6.73 -4.04 -1.86
CA ARG A 287 -8.13 -4.45 -1.65
C ARG A 287 -9.01 -3.30 -1.14
N LEU A 288 -8.47 -2.42 -0.29
CA LEU A 288 -9.21 -1.30 0.29
C LEU A 288 -9.73 -0.32 -0.74
N THR A 289 -8.96 -0.07 -1.76
CA THR A 289 -9.26 0.97 -2.74
C THR A 289 -10.19 0.50 -3.84
N SER A 290 -10.35 -0.82 -4.02
CA SER A 290 -11.18 -1.37 -5.12
C SER A 290 -12.67 -1.47 -4.80
N SER A 291 -13.12 -1.51 -3.55
CA SER A 291 -14.56 -1.67 -3.24
C SER A 291 -15.04 -1.36 -1.81
N SER A 292 -14.16 -1.19 -0.83
CA SER A 292 -14.57 -1.13 0.59
C SER A 292 -13.81 -0.14 1.48
N GLY A 293 -12.91 0.65 0.91
CA GLY A 293 -12.20 1.71 1.63
C GLY A 293 -13.02 2.99 1.70
N VAL A 294 -13.06 3.62 2.86
CA VAL A 294 -13.68 4.94 3.08
C VAL A 294 -12.64 5.93 3.58
N SER A 295 -12.77 7.19 3.16
CA SER A 295 -12.01 8.29 3.73
C SER A 295 -12.92 9.08 4.67
N ILE A 296 -12.42 9.36 5.87
CA ILE A 296 -13.17 10.04 6.94
C ILE A 296 -12.31 11.17 7.45
N ASP A 297 -12.83 12.39 7.40
CA ASP A 297 -12.23 13.50 8.11
C ASP A 297 -12.69 13.48 9.57
N VAL A 298 -11.76 13.65 10.50
CA VAL A 298 -12.08 13.75 11.93
C VAL A 298 -13.07 14.89 12.13
N PRO A 299 -14.25 14.63 12.74
CA PRO A 299 -15.27 15.64 12.89
C PRO A 299 -14.82 16.77 13.83
N THR A 300 -14.85 17.99 13.33
CA THR A 300 -14.47 19.21 14.05
C THR A 300 -15.63 20.19 14.15
N VAL A 301 -15.59 21.07 15.15
CA VAL A 301 -16.47 22.21 15.26
C VAL A 301 -15.69 23.46 14.86
N GLY A 302 -16.37 24.35 14.12
CA GLY A 302 -15.76 25.58 13.60
C GLY A 302 -15.86 25.68 12.07
N SER A 303 -15.32 26.76 11.51
CA SER A 303 -15.31 26.92 10.06
C SER A 303 -14.21 26.04 9.45
N PRO A 304 -14.53 25.18 8.50
CA PRO A 304 -13.51 24.44 7.74
C PRO A 304 -12.56 25.37 6.97
N ASP A 305 -12.99 26.63 6.73
CA ASP A 305 -12.18 27.65 6.07
C ASP A 305 -11.27 28.44 7.03
N ALA A 306 -11.28 28.12 8.33
CA ALA A 306 -10.33 28.69 9.28
C ALA A 306 -8.90 28.34 8.82
N GLY A 307 -8.09 29.33 8.49
CA GLY A 307 -6.70 29.12 8.07
C GLY A 307 -5.90 28.31 9.09
N PHE A 308 -4.78 27.73 8.69
CA PHE A 308 -3.90 26.92 9.56
C PHE A 308 -3.57 27.56 10.92
N ASN A 309 -3.52 28.88 10.98
CA ASN A 309 -3.25 29.60 12.21
C ASN A 309 -4.44 29.64 13.18
N GLN A 310 -5.64 29.24 12.74
CA GLN A 310 -6.78 29.16 13.64
C GLN A 310 -6.93 27.72 14.14
N PRO A 311 -6.90 27.53 15.47
CA PRO A 311 -7.14 26.22 16.06
C PRO A 311 -8.56 25.75 15.75
N VAL A 312 -8.71 24.44 15.57
CA VAL A 312 -10.02 23.79 15.46
C VAL A 312 -10.23 22.84 16.63
N ASP A 313 -11.46 22.77 17.09
CA ASP A 313 -11.85 21.88 18.17
C ASP A 313 -12.56 20.63 17.63
N LEU A 314 -12.50 19.55 18.39
CA LEU A 314 -13.13 18.29 18.06
C LEU A 314 -14.65 18.35 18.30
N ASP A 315 -15.46 17.88 17.34
CA ASP A 315 -16.83 17.46 17.67
C ASP A 315 -16.77 16.19 18.53
N LYS A 316 -16.73 16.40 19.85
CA LYS A 316 -16.59 15.30 20.83
C LYS A 316 -17.71 14.26 20.71
N GLY A 317 -18.88 14.63 20.19
CA GLY A 317 -20.03 13.73 20.04
C GLY A 317 -19.83 12.72 18.91
N LEU A 318 -19.52 13.21 17.73
CA LEU A 318 -19.25 12.38 16.55
C LEU A 318 -17.91 11.67 16.65
N ALA A 319 -16.87 12.34 17.16
CA ALA A 319 -15.55 11.76 17.32
C ALA A 319 -15.56 10.51 18.22
N ARG A 320 -16.26 10.54 19.36
CA ARG A 320 -16.42 9.36 20.23
C ARG A 320 -17.08 8.17 19.52
N LYS A 321 -18.01 8.43 18.61
CA LYS A 321 -18.63 7.37 17.80
C LYS A 321 -17.64 6.80 16.80
N LEU A 322 -16.83 7.67 16.19
CA LEU A 322 -15.77 7.25 15.26
C LEU A 322 -14.71 6.39 15.98
N TRP A 323 -14.20 6.85 17.13
CA TRP A 323 -13.21 6.09 17.91
C TRP A 323 -13.73 4.72 18.33
N ARG A 324 -14.98 4.65 18.78
CA ARG A 324 -15.62 3.37 19.10
C ARG A 324 -15.71 2.48 17.86
N ALA A 325 -16.14 2.99 16.72
CA ALA A 325 -16.25 2.22 15.50
C ALA A 325 -14.91 1.65 15.02
N ILE A 326 -13.81 2.40 15.21
CA ILE A 326 -12.46 1.93 14.90
C ILE A 326 -12.06 0.79 15.84
N ARG A 327 -12.26 0.95 17.16
CA ARG A 327 -11.96 -0.12 18.14
C ARG A 327 -12.77 -1.38 17.93
N ASP A 328 -14.05 -1.22 17.60
CA ASP A 328 -15.01 -2.32 17.41
C ASP A 328 -14.99 -2.90 16.00
N ASP A 329 -14.06 -2.45 15.13
CA ASP A 329 -13.94 -2.87 13.71
C ASP A 329 -15.27 -2.69 12.93
N SER A 330 -16.00 -1.61 13.22
CA SER A 330 -17.37 -1.35 12.74
C SER A 330 -17.52 -0.04 11.97
N VAL A 331 -16.43 0.45 11.35
CA VAL A 331 -16.41 1.73 10.62
C VAL A 331 -17.41 1.74 9.46
N ALA A 332 -17.58 0.61 8.76
CA ALA A 332 -18.54 0.49 7.66
C ALA A 332 -19.99 0.76 8.11
N GLN A 333 -20.37 0.27 9.31
CA GLN A 333 -21.70 0.51 9.88
C GLN A 333 -21.87 1.97 10.33
N LEU A 334 -20.80 2.58 10.88
CA LEU A 334 -20.82 3.99 11.25
C LEU A 334 -21.08 4.88 10.03
N VAL A 335 -20.38 4.64 8.94
CA VAL A 335 -20.49 5.41 7.69
C VAL A 335 -21.88 5.29 7.06
N GLN A 336 -22.48 4.10 7.08
CA GLN A 336 -23.87 3.93 6.63
C GLN A 336 -24.86 4.78 7.46
N ARG A 337 -24.60 4.92 8.76
CA ARG A 337 -25.46 5.69 9.66
C ARG A 337 -25.18 7.20 9.60
N TYR A 338 -23.95 7.58 9.29
CA TYR A 338 -23.48 8.97 9.23
C TYR A 338 -22.72 9.22 7.92
N PRO A 339 -23.41 9.26 6.76
CA PRO A 339 -22.75 9.44 5.46
C PRO A 339 -21.97 10.75 5.33
N SER A 340 -22.33 11.77 6.14
CA SER A 340 -21.62 13.06 6.18
C SER A 340 -20.20 12.99 6.73
N LEU A 341 -19.79 11.89 7.36
CA LEU A 341 -18.41 11.65 7.77
C LEU A 341 -17.50 11.25 6.62
N VAL A 342 -18.07 10.77 5.52
CA VAL A 342 -17.30 10.31 4.36
C VAL A 342 -16.90 11.51 3.53
N THR A 343 -15.61 11.65 3.34
CA THR A 343 -15.09 12.56 2.32
C THR A 343 -15.16 11.84 0.98
N PRO A 344 -15.87 12.38 -0.02
CA PRO A 344 -15.94 11.77 -1.33
C PRO A 344 -14.52 11.59 -1.89
N ILE A 345 -14.18 10.37 -2.29
CA ILE A 345 -13.02 10.14 -3.13
C ILE A 345 -13.42 10.72 -4.48
N ALA A 346 -12.73 11.76 -4.94
CA ALA A 346 -12.98 12.29 -6.26
C ALA A 346 -12.82 11.13 -7.26
N PRO A 347 -13.81 10.90 -8.15
CA PRO A 347 -13.69 9.84 -9.14
C PRO A 347 -12.48 10.12 -10.01
N GLY A 348 -11.54 9.17 -10.02
CA GLY A 348 -10.30 9.24 -10.81
C GLY A 348 -10.58 9.21 -12.32
#